data_9ff8531589499928e8004404d791e769
#
_entry.id   9ff8531589499928e8004404d791e769
#
_cell.length_a   1.000
_cell.length_b   1.000
_cell.length_c   1.000
_cell.angle_alpha   90.00
_cell.angle_beta   90.00
_cell.angle_gamma   90.00
#
_symmetry.space_group_name_H-M   'P 1'
#
loop_
_entity.id
_entity.type
_entity.pdbx_description
1 polymer ?
#
loop_
_entity_poly.entity_id
_entity_poly.type
_entity_poly.pdbx_seq_one_letter_code
_entity_poly.pdbx_strand_id
1 'polypeptide(L)'
;MSGNGTGRRGRAVVFDYGNVLYAWEPHGALAGRRPARVWEEFVTEGGFPRWNEMADAGVPFGDILAALGRAHPDRPDWAELLADYWRHFPDTLTGPIPGVGAVVDDLLDAGVRLYALTNFNHELFAAFGRPRVPRLERFSGIVVSGRERLTKPDPAVFRVLLERHGLRGADALFVDDAPANIAAAASLGMDTHLFRGAGRLRADLTDRGLLDAPVD
;
A
#
# COMPACT_ATOMS: atom_id res chain seq x y z
N MET A 1 13.14 36.48 9.91
CA MET A 1 13.27 35.19 10.61
C MET A 1 13.11 34.07 9.58
N SER A 2 14.25 33.68 8.97
CA SER A 2 14.26 32.73 7.82
C SER A 2 15.17 31.57 8.22
N GLY A 3 14.66 30.59 8.94
CA GLY A 3 15.48 29.54 9.50
C GLY A 3 14.97 28.09 9.40
N ASN A 4 13.78 27.82 8.79
CA ASN A 4 13.20 26.47 8.86
C ASN A 4 13.06 25.72 7.50
N GLY A 5 13.51 26.31 6.40
CA GLY A 5 13.30 25.72 5.07
C GLY A 5 14.27 24.62 4.65
N THR A 6 15.44 24.55 5.28
CA THR A 6 16.51 23.61 4.86
C THR A 6 16.33 22.20 5.43
N GLY A 7 15.72 22.05 6.60
CA GLY A 7 15.50 20.74 7.25
C GLY A 7 14.42 19.88 6.58
N ARG A 8 13.39 20.47 5.99
CA ARG A 8 12.28 19.77 5.32
C ARG A 8 12.68 19.22 3.96
N ARG A 9 13.50 19.94 3.18
CA ARG A 9 13.92 19.55 1.81
C ARG A 9 14.79 18.30 1.72
N GLY A 10 15.39 17.85 2.82
CA GLY A 10 16.18 16.63 2.88
C GLY A 10 15.36 15.36 3.21
N ARG A 11 14.18 15.51 3.80
CA ARG A 11 13.35 14.39 4.26
C ARG A 11 12.34 13.95 3.21
N ALA A 12 12.05 12.66 3.22
CA ALA A 12 11.07 12.02 2.36
C ALA A 12 9.99 11.35 3.20
N VAL A 13 8.75 11.29 2.70
CA VAL A 13 7.70 10.46 3.28
C VAL A 13 7.31 9.40 2.26
N VAL A 14 7.30 8.15 2.70
CA VAL A 14 6.96 6.98 1.90
C VAL A 14 5.62 6.44 2.40
N PHE A 15 4.60 6.46 1.58
CA PHE A 15 3.28 5.97 1.92
C PHE A 15 3.04 4.54 1.40
N ASP A 16 2.40 3.70 2.20
CA ASP A 16 1.64 2.60 1.65
C ASP A 16 0.40 3.13 0.92
N TYR A 17 -0.19 2.28 0.07
CA TYR A 17 -1.41 2.59 -0.65
C TYR A 17 -2.65 2.05 0.07
N GLY A 18 -2.71 0.74 0.30
CA GLY A 18 -3.86 0.05 0.89
C GLY A 18 -4.10 0.49 2.33
N ASN A 19 -5.33 0.87 2.68
CA ASN A 19 -5.73 1.30 4.02
C ASN A 19 -4.94 2.50 4.60
N VAL A 20 -4.07 3.11 3.79
CA VAL A 20 -3.35 4.36 4.11
C VAL A 20 -3.79 5.49 3.18
N LEU A 21 -3.65 5.35 1.88
CA LEU A 21 -4.14 6.33 0.89
C LEU A 21 -5.57 6.02 0.44
N TYR A 22 -5.89 4.74 0.27
CA TYR A 22 -7.16 4.26 -0.26
C TYR A 22 -7.60 2.99 0.45
N ALA A 23 -8.88 2.89 0.80
CA ALA A 23 -9.44 1.74 1.49
C ALA A 23 -9.51 0.52 0.55
N TRP A 24 -9.08 -0.63 1.05
CA TRP A 24 -9.13 -1.91 0.37
C TRP A 24 -9.95 -2.90 1.19
N GLU A 25 -11.07 -3.33 0.61
CA GLU A 25 -12.04 -4.25 1.19
C GLU A 25 -12.20 -5.47 0.27
N PRO A 26 -11.41 -6.54 0.45
CA PRO A 26 -11.40 -7.68 -0.47
C PRO A 26 -12.77 -8.28 -0.74
N HIS A 27 -13.64 -8.36 0.27
CA HIS A 27 -15.00 -8.86 0.13
C HIS A 27 -15.83 -8.08 -0.90
N GLY A 28 -15.50 -6.80 -1.15
CA GLY A 28 -16.20 -5.95 -2.09
C GLY A 28 -16.32 -6.54 -3.50
N ALA A 29 -15.29 -7.27 -3.96
CA ALA A 29 -15.30 -7.93 -5.27
C ALA A 29 -16.46 -8.92 -5.44
N LEU A 30 -16.91 -9.54 -4.35
CA LEU A 30 -17.89 -10.63 -4.37
C LEU A 30 -19.22 -10.24 -3.72
N ALA A 31 -19.31 -9.06 -3.13
CA ALA A 31 -20.51 -8.56 -2.47
C ALA A 31 -21.69 -8.50 -3.46
N GLY A 32 -22.82 -9.12 -3.09
CA GLY A 32 -24.00 -9.24 -3.93
C GLY A 32 -23.89 -10.24 -5.10
N ARG A 33 -22.71 -10.84 -5.33
CA ARG A 33 -22.45 -11.83 -6.40
C ARG A 33 -22.34 -13.25 -5.85
N ARG A 34 -21.80 -13.38 -4.66
CA ARG A 34 -21.60 -14.66 -3.96
C ARG A 34 -22.09 -14.53 -2.51
N PRO A 35 -22.60 -15.61 -1.89
CA PRO A 35 -22.91 -15.59 -0.47
C PRO A 35 -21.68 -15.30 0.38
N ALA A 36 -21.80 -14.47 1.44
CA ALA A 36 -20.68 -14.07 2.30
C ALA A 36 -19.93 -15.28 2.88
N ARG A 37 -20.65 -16.34 3.26
CA ARG A 37 -20.06 -17.60 3.79
C ARG A 37 -19.04 -18.25 2.83
N VAL A 38 -19.26 -18.12 1.51
CA VAL A 38 -18.34 -18.70 0.50
C VAL A 38 -17.01 -17.97 0.49
N TRP A 39 -17.07 -16.65 0.68
CA TRP A 39 -15.86 -15.83 0.83
C TRP A 39 -15.14 -16.12 2.15
N GLU A 40 -15.87 -16.19 3.25
CA GLU A 40 -15.31 -16.50 4.59
C GLU A 40 -14.59 -17.86 4.59
N GLU A 41 -15.20 -18.88 4.01
CA GLU A 41 -14.64 -20.21 3.84
C GLU A 41 -13.36 -20.17 2.98
N PHE A 42 -13.37 -19.43 1.87
CA PHE A 42 -12.20 -19.28 1.01
C PHE A 42 -11.04 -18.54 1.72
N VAL A 43 -11.35 -17.53 2.53
CA VAL A 43 -10.34 -16.81 3.32
C VAL A 43 -9.70 -17.73 4.35
N THR A 44 -10.52 -18.51 5.08
CA THR A 44 -10.05 -19.30 6.25
C THR A 44 -9.45 -20.65 5.85
N GLU A 45 -10.06 -21.33 4.89
CA GLU A 45 -9.68 -22.69 4.48
C GLU A 45 -8.99 -22.73 3.12
N GLY A 46 -9.43 -21.89 2.19
CA GLY A 46 -8.85 -21.79 0.84
C GLY A 46 -7.56 -21.00 0.77
N GLY A 47 -7.23 -20.24 1.84
CA GLY A 47 -5.96 -19.52 1.95
C GLY A 47 -5.87 -18.29 1.04
N PHE A 48 -6.95 -17.52 0.83
CA PHE A 48 -6.97 -16.31 0.02
C PHE A 48 -5.76 -15.39 0.27
N PRO A 49 -5.31 -15.10 1.50
CA PRO A 49 -4.17 -14.21 1.72
C PRO A 49 -2.91 -14.64 0.97
N ARG A 50 -2.61 -15.94 0.93
CA ARG A 50 -1.47 -16.50 0.20
C ARG A 50 -1.59 -16.27 -1.32
N TRP A 51 -2.76 -16.48 -1.87
CA TRP A 51 -2.97 -16.33 -3.32
C TRP A 51 -2.93 -14.86 -3.74
N ASN A 52 -3.44 -13.96 -2.88
CA ASN A 52 -3.31 -12.52 -3.08
C ASN A 52 -1.85 -12.06 -2.99
N GLU A 53 -1.08 -12.55 -2.00
CA GLU A 53 0.35 -12.27 -1.88
C GLU A 53 1.14 -12.70 -3.12
N MET A 54 0.83 -13.87 -3.70
CA MET A 54 1.44 -14.30 -4.96
C MET A 54 1.13 -13.31 -6.11
N ALA A 55 -0.11 -12.80 -6.19
CA ALA A 55 -0.48 -11.80 -7.17
C ALA A 55 0.28 -10.48 -6.94
N ASP A 56 0.41 -10.06 -5.69
CA ASP A 56 1.16 -8.86 -5.29
C ASP A 56 2.66 -9.02 -5.51
N ALA A 57 3.17 -10.25 -5.51
CA ALA A 57 4.54 -10.59 -5.94
C ALA A 57 4.70 -10.71 -7.47
N GLY A 58 3.64 -10.42 -8.25
CA GLY A 58 3.70 -10.42 -9.72
C GLY A 58 3.66 -11.81 -10.35
N VAL A 59 3.21 -12.83 -9.64
CA VAL A 59 2.94 -14.15 -10.24
C VAL A 59 1.74 -14.02 -11.17
N PRO A 60 1.81 -14.55 -12.41
CA PRO A 60 0.69 -14.51 -13.35
C PRO A 60 -0.59 -15.16 -12.78
N PHE A 61 -1.73 -14.55 -13.01
CA PHE A 61 -3.01 -15.03 -12.46
C PHE A 61 -3.32 -16.48 -12.86
N GLY A 62 -3.01 -16.86 -14.11
CA GLY A 62 -3.19 -18.25 -14.57
C GLY A 62 -2.38 -19.26 -13.78
N ASP A 63 -1.15 -18.91 -13.41
CA ASP A 63 -0.26 -19.77 -12.60
C ASP A 63 -0.78 -19.92 -11.17
N ILE A 64 -1.34 -18.83 -10.62
CA ILE A 64 -1.94 -18.84 -9.28
C ILE A 64 -3.20 -19.71 -9.28
N LEU A 65 -4.09 -19.57 -10.28
CA LEU A 65 -5.30 -20.41 -10.40
C LEU A 65 -4.93 -21.89 -10.55
N ALA A 66 -3.93 -22.22 -11.36
CA ALA A 66 -3.45 -23.57 -11.50
C ALA A 66 -2.85 -24.13 -10.20
N ALA A 67 -2.12 -23.29 -9.43
CA ALA A 67 -1.56 -23.68 -8.14
C ALA A 67 -2.67 -23.91 -7.09
N LEU A 68 -3.67 -23.03 -7.05
CA LEU A 68 -4.86 -23.17 -6.19
C LEU A 68 -5.61 -24.47 -6.48
N GLY A 69 -5.88 -24.76 -7.76
CA GLY A 69 -6.56 -26.01 -8.17
C GLY A 69 -5.79 -27.28 -7.79
N ARG A 70 -4.44 -27.23 -7.85
CA ARG A 70 -3.60 -28.37 -7.39
C ARG A 70 -3.60 -28.50 -5.87
N ALA A 71 -3.65 -27.41 -5.14
CA ALA A 71 -3.68 -27.42 -3.69
C ALA A 71 -5.03 -27.89 -3.13
N HIS A 72 -6.11 -27.65 -3.84
CA HIS A 72 -7.47 -27.96 -3.43
C HIS A 72 -8.27 -28.66 -4.56
N PRO A 73 -7.89 -29.90 -4.93
CA PRO A 73 -8.51 -30.62 -6.05
C PRO A 73 -10.01 -30.89 -5.85
N ASP A 74 -10.45 -30.99 -4.60
CA ASP A 74 -11.85 -31.21 -4.24
C ASP A 74 -12.68 -29.92 -4.20
N ARG A 75 -12.06 -28.76 -4.44
CA ARG A 75 -12.69 -27.42 -4.40
C ARG A 75 -12.39 -26.61 -5.67
N PRO A 76 -12.85 -27.10 -6.84
CA PRO A 76 -12.65 -26.37 -8.10
C PRO A 76 -13.34 -24.99 -8.09
N ASP A 77 -14.39 -24.82 -7.29
CA ASP A 77 -15.12 -23.58 -7.07
C ASP A 77 -14.24 -22.44 -6.54
N TRP A 78 -13.17 -22.75 -5.80
CA TRP A 78 -12.26 -21.72 -5.28
C TRP A 78 -11.42 -21.06 -6.37
N ALA A 79 -11.01 -21.79 -7.40
CA ALA A 79 -10.33 -21.18 -8.54
C ALA A 79 -11.25 -20.22 -9.32
N GLU A 80 -12.52 -20.60 -9.49
CA GLU A 80 -13.53 -19.73 -10.10
C GLU A 80 -13.76 -18.48 -9.21
N LEU A 81 -13.85 -18.66 -7.89
CA LEU A 81 -14.06 -17.59 -6.93
C LEU A 81 -12.90 -16.57 -6.95
N LEU A 82 -11.65 -17.04 -7.02
CA LEU A 82 -10.48 -16.20 -7.14
C LEU A 82 -10.42 -15.47 -8.48
N ALA A 83 -10.81 -16.13 -9.57
CA ALA A 83 -10.93 -15.49 -10.87
C ALA A 83 -12.02 -14.40 -10.88
N ASP A 84 -13.16 -14.66 -10.22
CA ASP A 84 -14.22 -13.68 -10.03
C ASP A 84 -13.75 -12.50 -9.18
N TYR A 85 -12.97 -12.74 -8.12
CA TYR A 85 -12.35 -11.70 -7.31
C TYR A 85 -11.52 -10.75 -8.16
N TRP A 86 -10.62 -11.24 -8.99
CA TRP A 86 -9.79 -10.38 -9.84
C TRP A 86 -10.59 -9.65 -10.91
N ARG A 87 -11.61 -10.30 -11.49
CA ARG A 87 -12.51 -9.68 -12.49
C ARG A 87 -13.25 -8.47 -11.89
N HIS A 88 -13.60 -8.55 -10.62
CA HIS A 88 -14.33 -7.51 -9.90
C HIS A 88 -13.44 -6.76 -8.90
N PHE A 89 -12.12 -6.85 -9.07
CA PHE A 89 -11.16 -6.16 -8.21
C PHE A 89 -11.44 -4.65 -8.02
N PRO A 90 -11.92 -3.90 -9.02
CA PRO A 90 -12.26 -2.48 -8.83
C PRO A 90 -13.22 -2.20 -7.67
N ASP A 91 -14.08 -3.16 -7.34
CA ASP A 91 -15.08 -3.02 -6.27
C ASP A 91 -14.48 -3.23 -4.86
N THR A 92 -13.23 -3.71 -4.79
CA THR A 92 -12.48 -3.81 -3.52
C THR A 92 -11.93 -2.46 -3.07
N LEU A 93 -11.80 -1.51 -3.98
CA LEU A 93 -11.26 -0.17 -3.72
C LEU A 93 -12.43 0.76 -3.40
N THR A 94 -12.76 0.88 -2.12
CA THR A 94 -14.03 1.46 -1.65
C THR A 94 -14.02 2.97 -1.45
N GLY A 95 -12.85 3.60 -1.36
CA GLY A 95 -12.75 5.06 -1.26
C GLY A 95 -11.42 5.55 -0.69
N PRO A 96 -11.15 6.85 -0.85
CA PRO A 96 -9.97 7.46 -0.23
C PRO A 96 -10.10 7.43 1.30
N ILE A 97 -8.97 7.22 1.98
CA ILE A 97 -8.96 7.30 3.45
C ILE A 97 -9.24 8.75 3.88
N PRO A 98 -10.27 8.99 4.73
CA PRO A 98 -10.67 10.33 5.11
C PRO A 98 -9.54 11.15 5.72
N GLY A 99 -9.38 12.39 5.23
CA GLY A 99 -8.39 13.35 5.73
C GLY A 99 -6.96 13.15 5.22
N VAL A 100 -6.60 11.98 4.68
CA VAL A 100 -5.22 11.70 4.23
C VAL A 100 -4.88 12.54 3.00
N GLY A 101 -5.85 12.76 2.09
CA GLY A 101 -5.63 13.61 0.92
C GLY A 101 -5.14 15.01 1.29
N ALA A 102 -5.71 15.63 2.34
CA ALA A 102 -5.28 16.93 2.82
C ALA A 102 -3.86 16.89 3.41
N VAL A 103 -3.52 15.83 4.15
CA VAL A 103 -2.14 15.64 4.67
C VAL A 103 -1.13 15.53 3.52
N VAL A 104 -1.47 14.79 2.47
CA VAL A 104 -0.61 14.65 1.28
C VAL A 104 -0.44 15.99 0.56
N ASP A 105 -1.51 16.76 0.37
CA ASP A 105 -1.44 18.08 -0.25
C ASP A 105 -0.55 19.03 0.55
N ASP A 106 -0.73 19.11 1.87
CA ASP A 106 0.07 19.96 2.75
C ASP A 106 1.57 19.59 2.73
N LEU A 107 1.90 18.30 2.70
CA LEU A 107 3.29 17.83 2.55
C LEU A 107 3.90 18.25 1.21
N LEU A 108 3.15 18.10 0.12
CA LEU A 108 3.58 18.50 -1.22
C LEU A 108 3.80 20.01 -1.29
N ASP A 109 2.91 20.80 -0.70
CA ASP A 109 2.99 22.26 -0.68
C ASP A 109 4.13 22.75 0.23
N ALA A 110 4.45 21.98 1.28
CA ALA A 110 5.66 22.21 2.11
C ALA A 110 6.97 21.79 1.41
N GLY A 111 6.91 21.24 0.20
CA GLY A 111 8.07 20.81 -0.58
C GLY A 111 8.72 19.50 -0.10
N VAL A 112 7.99 18.69 0.67
CA VAL A 112 8.42 17.36 1.09
C VAL A 112 8.34 16.40 -0.09
N ARG A 113 9.40 15.60 -0.31
CA ARG A 113 9.38 14.56 -1.36
C ARG A 113 8.54 13.38 -0.90
N LEU A 114 7.53 13.02 -1.70
CA LEU A 114 6.64 11.90 -1.41
C LEU A 114 6.94 10.71 -2.33
N TYR A 115 6.86 9.54 -1.77
CA TYR A 115 7.01 8.26 -2.45
C TYR A 115 5.88 7.32 -2.05
N ALA A 116 5.63 6.29 -2.86
CA ALA A 116 4.76 5.18 -2.49
C ALA A 116 5.52 3.86 -2.58
N LEU A 117 5.26 2.96 -1.62
CA LEU A 117 5.72 1.58 -1.61
C LEU A 117 4.54 0.68 -1.25
N THR A 118 4.02 -0.05 -2.23
CA THR A 118 2.78 -0.81 -2.06
C THR A 118 2.93 -2.27 -2.46
N ASN A 119 2.31 -3.17 -1.68
CA ASN A 119 2.02 -4.53 -2.11
C ASN A 119 0.78 -4.50 -2.99
N PHE A 120 1.00 -4.71 -4.30
CA PHE A 120 -0.07 -4.62 -5.28
C PHE A 120 0.35 -5.36 -6.57
N ASN A 121 -0.55 -6.13 -7.16
CA ASN A 121 -0.34 -6.60 -8.52
C ASN A 121 -0.16 -5.41 -9.46
N HIS A 122 0.87 -5.41 -10.28
CA HIS A 122 1.25 -4.23 -11.07
C HIS A 122 0.25 -3.88 -12.18
N GLU A 123 -0.46 -4.87 -12.75
CA GLU A 123 -1.49 -4.64 -13.77
C GLU A 123 -2.74 -4.03 -13.13
N LEU A 124 -3.20 -4.59 -12.01
CA LEU A 124 -4.33 -4.06 -11.25
C LEU A 124 -4.03 -2.66 -10.68
N PHE A 125 -2.79 -2.42 -10.24
CA PHE A 125 -2.39 -1.09 -9.80
C PHE A 125 -2.45 -0.07 -10.93
N ALA A 126 -1.90 -0.41 -12.09
CA ALA A 126 -1.91 0.48 -13.26
C ALA A 126 -3.34 0.76 -13.76
N ALA A 127 -4.18 -0.26 -13.80
CA ALA A 127 -5.55 -0.15 -14.31
C ALA A 127 -6.50 0.53 -13.31
N PHE A 128 -6.36 0.26 -12.02
CA PHE A 128 -7.38 0.64 -11.03
C PHE A 128 -6.83 1.41 -9.82
N GLY A 129 -5.66 1.06 -9.31
CA GLY A 129 -5.10 1.69 -8.12
C GLY A 129 -4.64 3.12 -8.39
N ARG A 130 -3.74 3.30 -9.34
CA ARG A 130 -3.15 4.61 -9.67
C ARG A 130 -4.18 5.68 -10.06
N PRO A 131 -5.18 5.39 -10.91
CA PRO A 131 -6.19 6.38 -11.31
C PRO A 131 -7.08 6.86 -10.14
N ARG A 132 -7.25 6.07 -9.09
CA ARG A 132 -8.06 6.43 -7.93
C ARG A 132 -7.41 7.43 -6.98
N VAL A 133 -6.08 7.59 -7.07
CA VAL A 133 -5.30 8.54 -6.27
C VAL A 133 -4.52 9.47 -7.18
N PRO A 134 -5.15 10.49 -7.79
CA PRO A 134 -4.48 11.40 -8.75
C PRO A 134 -3.27 12.12 -8.17
N ARG A 135 -3.20 12.29 -6.85
CA ARG A 135 -2.04 12.89 -6.15
C ARG A 135 -0.74 12.11 -6.34
N LEU A 136 -0.82 10.81 -6.69
CA LEU A 136 0.36 10.00 -7.01
C LEU A 136 1.16 10.54 -8.21
N GLU A 137 0.55 11.35 -9.08
CA GLU A 137 1.25 12.01 -10.18
C GLU A 137 2.25 13.08 -9.68
N ARG A 138 2.06 13.58 -8.46
CA ARG A 138 2.97 14.54 -7.80
C ARG A 138 4.03 13.86 -6.92
N PHE A 139 3.98 12.51 -6.79
CA PHE A 139 4.97 11.78 -6.00
C PHE A 139 6.28 11.67 -6.79
N SER A 140 7.40 11.72 -6.06
CA SER A 140 8.75 11.60 -6.63
C SER A 140 9.07 10.19 -7.14
N GLY A 141 8.30 9.19 -6.70
CA GLY A 141 8.42 7.82 -7.18
C GLY A 141 7.43 6.87 -6.54
N ILE A 142 7.19 5.76 -7.24
CA ILE A 142 6.27 4.70 -6.80
C ILE A 142 6.95 3.35 -7.03
N VAL A 143 7.02 2.53 -5.99
CA VAL A 143 7.46 1.14 -6.05
C VAL A 143 6.26 0.24 -5.84
N VAL A 144 5.98 -0.60 -6.82
CA VAL A 144 4.87 -1.57 -6.81
C VAL A 144 5.46 -2.97 -6.78
N SER A 145 5.18 -3.71 -5.74
CA SER A 145 5.74 -5.04 -5.46
C SER A 145 5.65 -6.02 -6.64
N GLY A 146 4.53 -5.99 -7.37
CA GLY A 146 4.30 -6.86 -8.52
C GLY A 146 5.24 -6.63 -9.71
N ARG A 147 5.90 -5.46 -9.79
CA ARG A 147 6.98 -5.20 -10.78
C ARG A 147 8.32 -5.69 -10.28
N GLU A 148 8.55 -5.55 -8.99
CA GLU A 148 9.82 -5.89 -8.35
C GLU A 148 9.92 -7.39 -8.02
N ARG A 149 8.79 -8.10 -7.98
CA ARG A 149 8.66 -9.48 -7.51
C ARG A 149 9.12 -9.65 -6.06
N LEU A 150 8.95 -8.61 -5.28
CA LEU A 150 9.32 -8.49 -3.88
C LEU A 150 8.17 -7.83 -3.15
N THR A 151 7.73 -8.39 -2.02
CA THR A 151 6.63 -7.86 -1.21
C THR A 151 7.12 -7.39 0.15
N LYS A 152 6.49 -6.34 0.70
CA LYS A 152 6.61 -6.07 2.14
C LYS A 152 6.04 -7.29 2.90
N PRO A 153 6.64 -7.71 4.02
CA PRO A 153 7.68 -7.04 4.81
C PRO A 153 9.12 -7.43 4.44
N ASP A 154 9.40 -8.06 3.28
CA ASP A 154 10.78 -8.36 2.90
C ASP A 154 11.61 -7.06 2.84
N PRO A 155 12.73 -6.93 3.60
CA PRO A 155 13.59 -5.76 3.54
C PRO A 155 14.13 -5.45 2.14
N ALA A 156 14.15 -6.41 1.22
CA ALA A 156 14.64 -6.21 -0.14
C ALA A 156 13.80 -5.17 -0.91
N VAL A 157 12.47 -5.17 -0.78
CA VAL A 157 11.62 -4.20 -1.49
C VAL A 157 11.84 -2.76 -1.01
N PHE A 158 12.14 -2.58 0.28
CA PHE A 158 12.49 -1.26 0.84
C PHE A 158 13.84 -0.80 0.31
N ARG A 159 14.83 -1.70 0.19
CA ARG A 159 16.13 -1.36 -0.43
C ARG A 159 15.97 -0.91 -1.87
N VAL A 160 15.11 -1.57 -2.65
CA VAL A 160 14.77 -1.13 -4.02
C VAL A 160 14.29 0.32 -4.04
N LEU A 161 13.40 0.70 -3.13
CA LEU A 161 12.93 2.09 -3.03
C LEU A 161 14.09 3.04 -2.68
N LEU A 162 14.85 2.72 -1.63
CA LEU A 162 15.92 3.58 -1.14
C LEU A 162 17.02 3.78 -2.21
N GLU A 163 17.49 2.71 -2.83
CA GLU A 163 18.55 2.73 -3.86
C GLU A 163 18.08 3.45 -5.13
N ARG A 164 16.87 3.13 -5.62
CA ARG A 164 16.31 3.73 -6.84
C ARG A 164 16.18 5.24 -6.75
N HIS A 165 15.90 5.76 -5.57
CA HIS A 165 15.66 7.18 -5.35
C HIS A 165 16.78 7.90 -4.59
N GLY A 166 17.89 7.23 -4.35
CA GLY A 166 19.06 7.80 -3.66
C GLY A 166 18.72 8.26 -2.24
N LEU A 167 17.85 7.52 -1.53
CA LEU A 167 17.45 7.81 -0.17
C LEU A 167 18.30 7.01 0.82
N ARG A 168 18.65 7.63 1.94
CA ARG A 168 19.13 6.91 3.12
C ARG A 168 17.94 6.60 4.01
N GLY A 169 17.97 5.48 4.73
CA GLY A 169 16.90 5.12 5.66
C GLY A 169 16.55 6.27 6.62
N ALA A 170 17.56 6.88 7.24
CA ALA A 170 17.38 7.98 8.19
C ALA A 170 16.76 9.27 7.61
N ASP A 171 16.67 9.40 6.28
CA ASP A 171 16.05 10.55 5.62
C ASP A 171 14.59 10.26 5.20
N ALA A 172 14.08 9.06 5.47
CA ALA A 172 12.77 8.62 5.05
C ALA A 172 11.87 8.24 6.24
N LEU A 173 10.64 8.74 6.25
CA LEU A 173 9.56 8.31 7.12
C LEU A 173 8.65 7.38 6.35
N PHE A 174 8.49 6.13 6.81
CA PHE A 174 7.57 5.15 6.22
C PHE A 174 6.25 5.12 6.99
N VAL A 175 5.14 5.25 6.27
CA VAL A 175 3.76 5.28 6.78
C VAL A 175 3.00 4.07 6.27
N ASP A 176 2.60 3.15 7.16
CA ASP A 176 1.96 1.89 6.81
C ASP A 176 1.05 1.43 7.97
N ASP A 177 -0.02 0.71 7.69
CA ASP A 177 -0.98 0.21 8.68
C ASP A 177 -0.60 -1.15 9.29
N ALA A 178 0.37 -1.86 8.67
CA ALA A 178 0.81 -3.20 9.07
C ALA A 178 2.05 -3.15 9.96
N PRO A 179 2.00 -3.67 11.21
CA PRO A 179 3.15 -3.67 12.13
C PRO A 179 4.39 -4.39 11.58
N ALA A 180 4.20 -5.45 10.78
CA ALA A 180 5.32 -6.18 10.18
C ALA A 180 6.10 -5.32 9.19
N ASN A 181 5.41 -4.51 8.37
CA ASN A 181 6.01 -3.59 7.42
C ASN A 181 6.78 -2.47 8.15
N ILE A 182 6.21 -1.95 9.23
CA ILE A 182 6.84 -0.96 10.11
C ILE A 182 8.16 -1.51 10.70
N ALA A 183 8.14 -2.74 11.22
CA ALA A 183 9.33 -3.37 11.78
C ALA A 183 10.43 -3.58 10.71
N ALA A 184 10.04 -4.00 9.50
CA ALA A 184 10.97 -4.18 8.39
C ALA A 184 11.62 -2.85 7.96
N ALA A 185 10.84 -1.77 7.81
CA ALA A 185 11.36 -0.45 7.48
C ALA A 185 12.32 0.08 8.58
N ALA A 186 11.93 -0.06 9.85
CA ALA A 186 12.77 0.34 10.99
C ALA A 186 14.12 -0.40 11.02
N SER A 187 14.15 -1.69 10.63
CA SER A 187 15.40 -2.48 10.56
C SER A 187 16.42 -1.92 9.55
N LEU A 188 15.97 -1.11 8.61
CA LEU A 188 16.79 -0.43 7.61
C LEU A 188 17.12 1.03 8.00
N GLY A 189 16.81 1.42 9.24
CA GLY A 189 17.06 2.76 9.77
C GLY A 189 16.09 3.82 9.27
N MET A 190 14.95 3.42 8.71
CA MET A 190 13.88 4.36 8.37
C MET A 190 13.14 4.80 9.63
N ASP A 191 12.76 6.07 9.69
CA ASP A 191 11.71 6.50 10.62
C ASP A 191 10.39 5.85 10.22
N THR A 192 9.50 5.59 11.18
CA THR A 192 8.25 4.90 10.91
C THR A 192 7.06 5.54 11.60
N HIS A 193 5.88 5.42 10.96
CA HIS A 193 4.59 5.79 11.52
C HIS A 193 3.60 4.65 11.27
N LEU A 194 3.17 3.98 12.35
CA LEU A 194 2.09 3.00 12.27
C LEU A 194 0.77 3.73 12.08
N PHE A 195 0.24 3.68 10.87
CA PHE A 195 -0.95 4.43 10.49
C PHE A 195 -2.20 3.97 11.24
N ARG A 196 -2.92 4.92 11.81
CA ARG A 196 -4.18 4.72 12.53
C ARG A 196 -5.14 5.89 12.29
N GLY A 197 -5.03 6.54 11.10
CA GLY A 197 -5.87 7.64 10.68
C GLY A 197 -5.13 8.95 10.51
N ALA A 198 -5.71 9.85 9.70
CA ALA A 198 -5.09 11.10 9.26
C ALA A 198 -4.74 12.06 10.40
N GLY A 199 -5.56 12.12 11.44
CA GLY A 199 -5.31 13.02 12.58
C GLY A 199 -4.04 12.67 13.33
N ARG A 200 -3.79 11.37 13.61
CA ARG A 200 -2.55 10.91 14.26
C ARG A 200 -1.34 11.08 13.36
N LEU A 201 -1.50 10.82 12.06
CA LEU A 201 -0.45 11.05 11.09
C LEU A 201 -0.06 12.53 11.05
N ARG A 202 -1.02 13.44 10.97
CA ARG A 202 -0.77 14.89 10.95
C ARG A 202 -0.01 15.34 12.21
N ALA A 203 -0.43 14.90 13.38
CA ALA A 203 0.23 15.22 14.64
C ALA A 203 1.70 14.78 14.63
N ASP A 204 1.98 13.53 14.27
CA ASP A 204 3.35 13.01 14.18
C ASP A 204 4.20 13.75 13.14
N LEU A 205 3.63 14.10 11.98
CA LEU A 205 4.32 14.90 10.96
C LEU A 205 4.66 16.32 11.46
N THR A 206 3.77 16.92 12.25
CA THR A 206 4.00 18.22 12.89
C THR A 206 5.09 18.13 13.94
N ASP A 207 5.06 17.14 14.82
CA ASP A 207 6.08 16.91 15.86
C ASP A 207 7.47 16.67 15.24
N ARG A 208 7.52 16.04 14.07
CA ARG A 208 8.75 15.85 13.27
C ARG A 208 9.17 17.09 12.48
N GLY A 209 8.39 18.16 12.50
CA GLY A 209 8.65 19.40 11.76
C GLY A 209 8.48 19.26 10.24
N LEU A 210 7.75 18.23 9.76
CA LEU A 210 7.42 18.04 8.34
C LEU A 210 6.21 18.87 7.92
N LEU A 211 5.30 19.15 8.84
CA LEU A 211 4.17 20.08 8.68
C LEU A 211 4.24 21.19 9.74
N ASP A 212 3.62 22.31 9.45
CA ASP A 212 3.41 23.37 10.44
C ASP A 212 2.22 23.00 11.34
N ALA A 213 2.22 23.54 12.57
CA ALA A 213 1.06 23.43 13.43
C ALA A 213 -0.15 24.11 12.77
N PRO A 214 -1.38 23.59 12.97
CA PRO A 214 -2.57 24.30 12.53
C PRO A 214 -2.54 25.73 13.05
N VAL A 215 -2.86 26.68 12.18
CA VAL A 215 -3.11 28.06 12.61
C VAL A 215 -4.52 28.09 13.19
N ASP A 216 -4.65 28.42 14.48
CA ASP A 216 -5.92 28.59 15.18
C ASP A 216 -6.79 29.70 14.55
#